data_3a61b7a4fd55ea1acae6b738f6b952e5
#
_entry.id   3a61b7a4fd55ea1acae6b738f6b952e5
#
_cell.length_a   1.000
_cell.length_b   1.000
_cell.length_c   1.000
_cell.angle_alpha   90.00
_cell.angle_beta   90.00
_cell.angle_gamma   90.00
#
_symmetry.space_group_name_H-M   'P 1'
#
loop_
_entity.id
_entity.type
_entity.pdbx_description
1 polymer ?
#
loop_
_entity_poly.entity_id
_entity_poly.type
_entity_poly.pdbx_seq_one_letter_code
_entity_poly.pdbx_strand_id
1 'polypeptide(L)'
;MNFQLPILSAGKGEPGTNKVCAEQAVNWLVSGRLDLGDETDHPECVQPVLNRLAIYVNDAVSDQDRQRMWPIILRQPGTAHPEMEPLLSVRLACYLAEQVLDLVRPEDQAACREAIDAARACCDDPSDENRERAYDANADDGYAAKAAYAAALAAAASDVAFARHAADEAAYAADMADRDLIDLLEGVQAECERLTGHTPTEMYPERIKRLAGMVGTR
;
A
#
# COMPACT_ATOMS: atom_id res chain seq x y z
N MET A 1 9.87 -21.63 -23.81
CA MET A 1 9.95 -21.66 -22.35
C MET A 1 8.52 -21.58 -21.84
N ASN A 2 8.06 -22.57 -21.07
CA ASN A 2 6.79 -22.46 -20.35
C ASN A 2 6.99 -21.47 -19.21
N PHE A 3 6.42 -20.30 -19.34
CA PHE A 3 6.45 -19.27 -18.31
C PHE A 3 5.34 -19.59 -17.31
N GLN A 4 5.71 -20.00 -16.12
CA GLN A 4 4.76 -20.21 -15.03
C GLN A 4 4.97 -19.10 -14.00
N LEU A 5 3.87 -18.48 -13.56
CA LEU A 5 3.94 -17.51 -12.45
C LEU A 5 4.49 -18.21 -11.20
N PRO A 6 5.36 -17.56 -10.44
CA PRO A 6 5.72 -18.05 -9.11
C PRO A 6 4.50 -18.22 -8.20
N ILE A 7 4.65 -19.02 -7.16
CA ILE A 7 3.63 -19.20 -6.12
C ILE A 7 3.90 -18.15 -5.04
N LEU A 8 2.92 -17.30 -4.75
CA LEU A 8 3.05 -16.36 -3.63
C LEU A 8 3.02 -17.13 -2.30
N SER A 9 3.93 -16.76 -1.39
CA SER A 9 4.08 -17.36 -0.06
C SER A 9 4.19 -16.27 1.01
N ALA A 10 3.77 -16.57 2.23
CA ALA A 10 3.99 -15.69 3.37
C ALA A 10 5.48 -15.57 3.69
N GLY A 11 5.89 -14.42 4.21
CA GLY A 11 7.28 -14.13 4.52
C GLY A 11 8.18 -14.21 3.29
N LYS A 12 9.48 -14.41 3.51
CA LYS A 12 10.44 -14.57 2.40
C LYS A 12 10.21 -15.88 1.65
N GLY A 13 10.31 -15.83 0.33
CA GLY A 13 10.30 -17.03 -0.51
C GLY A 13 11.46 -17.99 -0.19
N GLU A 14 11.33 -19.23 -0.62
CA GLU A 14 12.33 -20.26 -0.36
C GLU A 14 13.34 -20.35 -1.51
N PRO A 15 14.66 -20.13 -1.26
CA PRO A 15 15.69 -20.27 -2.29
C PRO A 15 15.64 -21.64 -2.99
N GLY A 16 15.75 -21.63 -4.31
CA GLY A 16 15.70 -22.85 -5.13
C GLY A 16 14.28 -23.42 -5.37
N THR A 17 13.25 -22.74 -4.89
CA THR A 17 11.86 -23.08 -5.15
C THR A 17 11.21 -22.07 -6.08
N ASN A 18 9.94 -22.31 -6.47
CA ASN A 18 9.15 -21.32 -7.22
C ASN A 18 8.22 -20.50 -6.29
N LYS A 19 8.61 -20.36 -5.00
CA LYS A 19 7.85 -19.61 -4.01
C LYS A 19 8.50 -18.24 -3.75
N VAL A 20 7.72 -17.18 -3.77
CA VAL A 20 8.16 -15.79 -3.60
C VAL A 20 7.16 -15.02 -2.72
N CYS A 21 7.61 -14.03 -1.95
CA CYS A 21 6.71 -13.04 -1.36
C CYS A 21 6.29 -11.99 -2.39
N ALA A 22 5.38 -11.10 -2.03
CA ALA A 22 4.87 -10.06 -2.94
C ALA A 22 6.00 -9.18 -3.50
N GLU A 23 6.96 -8.73 -2.67
CA GLU A 23 8.07 -7.88 -3.07
C GLU A 23 9.06 -8.61 -4.00
N GLN A 24 9.36 -9.88 -3.68
CA GLN A 24 10.18 -10.71 -4.56
C GLN A 24 9.51 -10.94 -5.92
N ALA A 25 8.16 -11.03 -5.93
CA ALA A 25 7.39 -11.10 -7.17
C ALA A 25 7.54 -9.82 -8.00
N VAL A 26 7.50 -8.63 -7.37
CA VAL A 26 7.78 -7.34 -8.04
C VAL A 26 9.20 -7.31 -8.57
N ASN A 27 10.21 -7.66 -7.76
CA ASN A 27 11.61 -7.70 -8.19
C ASN A 27 11.81 -8.65 -9.36
N TRP A 28 11.15 -9.82 -9.33
CA TRP A 28 11.16 -10.75 -10.45
C TRP A 28 10.52 -10.17 -11.72
N LEU A 29 9.41 -9.42 -11.58
CA LEU A 29 8.77 -8.75 -12.72
C LEU A 29 9.72 -7.75 -13.39
N VAL A 30 10.46 -7.00 -12.59
CA VAL A 30 11.37 -5.95 -13.07
C VAL A 30 12.68 -6.54 -13.62
N SER A 31 13.37 -7.36 -12.83
CA SER A 31 14.71 -7.87 -13.14
C SER A 31 14.71 -9.10 -14.06
N GLY A 32 13.67 -9.92 -14.01
CA GLY A 32 13.61 -11.21 -14.68
C GLY A 32 14.28 -12.34 -13.92
N ARG A 33 14.81 -12.08 -12.74
CA ARG A 33 15.52 -13.06 -11.93
C ARG A 33 14.70 -13.39 -10.70
N LEU A 34 14.61 -14.68 -10.37
CA LEU A 34 14.21 -15.16 -9.06
C LEU A 34 15.46 -15.20 -8.18
N ASP A 35 16.10 -14.05 -8.00
CA ASP A 35 17.20 -13.95 -7.05
C ASP A 35 16.58 -13.68 -5.68
N LEU A 36 16.55 -14.71 -4.86
CA LEU A 36 15.99 -14.67 -3.51
C LEU A 36 17.07 -14.31 -2.47
N GLY A 37 18.18 -13.66 -2.93
CA GLY A 37 19.20 -13.12 -2.05
C GLY A 37 18.65 -12.09 -1.06
N ASP A 38 19.53 -11.48 -0.27
CA ASP A 38 19.21 -10.44 0.73
C ASP A 38 18.62 -9.14 0.13
N GLU A 39 18.05 -9.21 -1.06
CA GLU A 39 17.45 -8.08 -1.72
C GLU A 39 16.21 -7.62 -0.97
N THR A 40 16.22 -6.36 -0.79
CA THR A 40 15.37 -5.48 0.01
C THR A 40 13.88 -5.81 -0.08
N ASP A 41 13.22 -5.88 1.07
CA ASP A 41 11.76 -5.90 1.20
C ASP A 41 11.10 -4.58 0.70
N HIS A 42 11.84 -3.76 -0.07
CA HIS A 42 11.40 -2.46 -0.56
C HIS A 42 11.90 -2.22 -1.99
N PRO A 43 11.20 -2.75 -3.01
CA PRO A 43 11.53 -2.42 -4.41
C PRO A 43 11.41 -0.91 -4.62
N GLU A 44 12.50 -0.25 -5.02
CA GLU A 44 12.56 1.20 -5.27
C GLU A 44 11.55 1.69 -6.32
N CYS A 45 11.00 0.77 -7.11
CA CYS A 45 10.01 1.07 -8.15
C CYS A 45 8.57 1.05 -7.64
N VAL A 46 8.33 0.77 -6.35
CA VAL A 46 6.99 0.71 -5.75
C VAL A 46 6.82 1.82 -4.73
N GLN A 47 5.66 2.45 -4.76
CA GLN A 47 5.28 3.47 -3.80
C GLN A 47 5.30 2.91 -2.37
N PRO A 48 5.97 3.56 -1.38
CA PRO A 48 6.25 2.97 -0.07
C PRO A 48 5.04 2.57 0.77
N VAL A 49 3.93 3.31 0.73
CA VAL A 49 2.70 2.98 1.45
C VAL A 49 2.04 1.75 0.84
N LEU A 50 1.98 1.70 -0.50
CA LEU A 50 1.45 0.56 -1.24
C LEU A 50 2.28 -0.70 -0.98
N ASN A 51 3.61 -0.58 -1.01
CA ASN A 51 4.52 -1.68 -0.70
C ASN A 51 4.32 -2.19 0.72
N ARG A 52 4.20 -1.28 1.70
CA ARG A 52 3.98 -1.66 3.10
C ARG A 52 2.68 -2.44 3.29
N LEU A 53 1.60 -1.97 2.67
CA LEU A 53 0.32 -2.67 2.70
C LEU A 53 0.40 -4.04 2.01
N ALA A 54 1.09 -4.14 0.87
CA ALA A 54 1.26 -5.41 0.15
C ALA A 54 2.00 -6.46 0.99
N ILE A 55 3.02 -6.06 1.76
CA ILE A 55 3.72 -6.94 2.72
C ILE A 55 2.73 -7.45 3.76
N TYR A 56 1.99 -6.55 4.40
CA TYR A 56 1.03 -6.93 5.42
C TYR A 56 0.00 -7.94 4.87
N VAL A 57 -0.64 -7.62 3.75
CA VAL A 57 -1.64 -8.48 3.11
C VAL A 57 -1.03 -9.83 2.73
N ASN A 58 0.17 -9.85 2.15
CA ASN A 58 0.87 -11.08 1.79
C ASN A 58 1.06 -12.01 2.99
N ASP A 59 1.33 -11.47 4.17
CA ASP A 59 1.59 -12.27 5.36
C ASP A 59 0.32 -12.68 6.12
N ALA A 60 -0.72 -11.85 6.08
CA ALA A 60 -1.97 -12.07 6.80
C ALA A 60 -2.94 -13.03 6.11
N VAL A 61 -3.02 -13.02 4.77
CA VAL A 61 -4.02 -13.82 4.05
C VAL A 61 -3.64 -15.29 3.89
N SER A 62 -4.65 -16.15 3.67
CA SER A 62 -4.44 -17.58 3.40
C SER A 62 -3.62 -17.82 2.11
N ASP A 63 -2.98 -18.98 1.98
CA ASP A 63 -2.22 -19.36 0.78
C ASP A 63 -3.08 -19.33 -0.50
N GLN A 64 -4.37 -19.65 -0.39
CA GLN A 64 -5.30 -19.61 -1.50
C GLN A 64 -5.61 -18.16 -1.90
N ASP A 65 -5.94 -17.31 -0.94
CA ASP A 65 -6.29 -15.91 -1.18
C ASP A 65 -5.07 -15.12 -1.63
N ARG A 66 -3.88 -15.42 -1.13
CA ARG A 66 -2.63 -14.77 -1.54
C ARG A 66 -2.41 -14.81 -3.05
N GLN A 67 -2.82 -15.88 -3.72
CA GLN A 67 -2.72 -15.95 -5.19
C GLN A 67 -3.63 -14.93 -5.90
N ARG A 68 -4.68 -14.41 -5.24
CA ARG A 68 -5.53 -13.32 -5.76
C ARG A 68 -4.80 -11.98 -5.84
N MET A 69 -3.65 -11.83 -5.17
CA MET A 69 -2.85 -10.61 -5.24
C MET A 69 -2.12 -10.42 -6.59
N TRP A 70 -1.99 -11.45 -7.42
CA TRP A 70 -1.24 -11.33 -8.66
C TRP A 70 -1.69 -10.18 -9.58
N PRO A 71 -2.99 -9.93 -9.81
CA PRO A 71 -3.42 -8.79 -10.62
C PRO A 71 -2.94 -7.44 -10.07
N ILE A 72 -2.85 -7.31 -8.75
CA ILE A 72 -2.37 -6.09 -8.07
C ILE A 72 -0.84 -5.99 -8.20
N ILE A 73 -0.11 -7.06 -7.88
CA ILE A 73 1.35 -7.12 -7.96
C ILE A 73 1.86 -6.77 -9.37
N LEU A 74 1.15 -7.21 -10.41
CA LEU A 74 1.49 -6.88 -11.80
C LEU A 74 1.43 -5.37 -12.12
N ARG A 75 0.72 -4.59 -11.31
CA ARG A 75 0.49 -3.14 -11.47
C ARG A 75 1.39 -2.29 -10.56
N GLN A 76 2.08 -2.89 -9.59
CA GLN A 76 2.93 -2.17 -8.64
C GLN A 76 4.21 -1.56 -9.25
N PRO A 77 4.94 -2.24 -10.16
CA PRO A 77 6.17 -1.68 -10.72
C PRO A 77 5.93 -0.32 -11.38
N GLY A 78 6.72 0.68 -10.99
CA GLY A 78 6.63 2.04 -11.51
C GLY A 78 5.65 2.97 -10.77
N THR A 79 5.04 2.52 -9.68
CA THR A 79 4.20 3.38 -8.83
C THR A 79 4.98 4.32 -7.93
N ALA A 80 6.31 4.15 -7.81
CA ALA A 80 7.17 5.11 -7.14
C ALA A 80 7.35 6.38 -7.98
N HIS A 81 7.13 7.54 -7.37
CA HIS A 81 7.32 8.86 -7.95
C HIS A 81 8.15 9.72 -6.99
N PRO A 82 9.49 9.63 -7.03
CA PRO A 82 10.37 10.27 -6.04
C PRO A 82 10.10 11.77 -5.86
N GLU A 83 9.74 12.48 -6.93
CA GLU A 83 9.41 13.90 -6.91
C GLU A 83 8.09 14.24 -6.21
N MET A 84 7.20 13.28 -6.08
CA MET A 84 5.89 13.42 -5.43
C MET A 84 5.80 12.61 -4.13
N GLU A 85 6.87 11.92 -3.75
CA GLU A 85 6.83 10.85 -2.75
C GLU A 85 6.19 11.23 -1.40
N PRO A 86 6.57 12.33 -0.73
CA PRO A 86 5.94 12.67 0.54
C PRO A 86 4.45 12.97 0.39
N LEU A 87 4.08 13.72 -0.64
CA LEU A 87 2.70 14.10 -0.92
C LEU A 87 1.83 12.91 -1.27
N LEU A 88 2.34 12.03 -2.14
CA LEU A 88 1.64 10.81 -2.56
C LEU A 88 1.42 9.86 -1.36
N SER A 89 2.46 9.68 -0.53
CA SER A 89 2.38 8.86 0.67
C SER A 89 1.32 9.36 1.65
N VAL A 90 1.25 10.67 1.88
CA VAL A 90 0.21 11.26 2.75
C VAL A 90 -1.20 11.05 2.17
N ARG A 91 -1.39 11.28 0.88
CA ARG A 91 -2.69 11.08 0.23
C ARG A 91 -3.16 9.62 0.30
N LEU A 92 -2.26 8.65 0.12
CA LEU A 92 -2.59 7.23 0.27
C LEU A 92 -2.87 6.85 1.74
N ALA A 93 -2.14 7.44 2.69
CA ALA A 93 -2.42 7.26 4.12
C ALA A 93 -3.80 7.79 4.49
N CYS A 94 -4.18 8.97 3.99
CA CYS A 94 -5.54 9.53 4.17
C CYS A 94 -6.61 8.62 3.57
N TYR A 95 -6.37 8.11 2.36
CA TYR A 95 -7.29 7.15 1.73
C TYR A 95 -7.48 5.90 2.60
N LEU A 96 -6.40 5.30 3.08
CA LEU A 96 -6.45 4.12 3.95
C LEU A 96 -7.22 4.38 5.25
N ALA A 97 -6.94 5.52 5.91
CA ALA A 97 -7.64 5.90 7.12
C ALA A 97 -9.16 6.05 6.89
N GLU A 98 -9.57 6.55 5.73
CA GLU A 98 -11.00 6.63 5.38
C GLU A 98 -11.65 5.26 5.15
N GLN A 99 -10.91 4.29 4.58
CA GLN A 99 -11.43 2.94 4.35
C GLN A 99 -11.77 2.20 5.65
N VAL A 100 -11.19 2.61 6.77
CA VAL A 100 -11.41 2.00 8.09
C VAL A 100 -12.12 2.93 9.08
N LEU A 101 -12.56 4.10 8.64
CA LEU A 101 -13.18 5.11 9.51
C LEU A 101 -14.49 4.63 10.16
N ASP A 102 -15.25 3.78 9.51
CA ASP A 102 -16.48 3.20 10.04
C ASP A 102 -16.22 2.15 11.15
N LEU A 103 -14.97 1.70 11.30
CA LEU A 103 -14.54 0.84 12.42
C LEU A 103 -14.20 1.63 13.70
N VAL A 104 -14.07 2.96 13.58
CA VAL A 104 -13.89 3.85 14.72
C VAL A 104 -15.20 3.96 15.51
N ARG A 105 -15.13 4.02 16.83
CA ARG A 105 -16.30 4.26 17.69
C ARG A 105 -17.04 5.52 17.23
N PRO A 106 -18.38 5.52 17.20
CA PRO A 106 -19.16 6.67 16.70
C PRO A 106 -18.79 8.02 17.32
N GLU A 107 -18.46 8.04 18.62
CA GLU A 107 -18.04 9.24 19.36
C GLU A 107 -16.71 9.82 18.88
N ASP A 108 -15.80 9.00 18.34
CA ASP A 108 -14.46 9.40 17.93
C ASP A 108 -14.35 9.66 16.40
N GLN A 109 -15.37 9.27 15.62
CA GLN A 109 -15.34 9.42 14.16
C GLN A 109 -15.19 10.87 13.70
N ALA A 110 -15.74 11.83 14.46
CA ALA A 110 -15.63 13.24 14.12
C ALA A 110 -14.17 13.72 14.22
N ALA A 111 -13.47 13.35 15.30
CA ALA A 111 -12.06 13.70 15.51
C ALA A 111 -11.15 13.04 14.43
N CYS A 112 -11.43 11.77 14.10
CA CYS A 112 -10.69 11.08 13.03
C CYS A 112 -10.90 11.74 11.66
N ARG A 113 -12.11 12.17 11.33
CA ARG A 113 -12.37 12.95 10.09
C ARG A 113 -11.60 14.25 10.09
N GLU A 114 -11.61 14.98 11.22
CA GLU A 114 -10.85 16.23 11.34
C GLU A 114 -9.34 16.03 11.13
N ALA A 115 -8.77 14.93 11.66
CA ALA A 115 -7.38 14.57 11.44
C ALA A 115 -7.08 14.30 9.95
N ILE A 116 -7.93 13.53 9.27
CA ILE A 116 -7.80 13.25 7.83
C ILE A 116 -7.94 14.53 7.01
N ASP A 117 -8.91 15.40 7.35
CA ASP A 117 -9.11 16.68 6.66
C ASP A 117 -7.93 17.64 6.86
N ALA A 118 -7.34 17.66 8.06
CA ALA A 118 -6.13 18.44 8.34
C ALA A 118 -4.94 17.92 7.51
N ALA A 119 -4.77 16.59 7.41
CA ALA A 119 -3.73 15.99 6.57
C ALA A 119 -3.91 16.37 5.09
N ARG A 120 -5.13 16.34 4.58
CA ARG A 120 -5.44 16.74 3.21
C ARG A 120 -5.18 18.21 2.96
N ALA A 121 -5.55 19.08 3.91
CA ALA A 121 -5.26 20.50 3.80
C ALA A 121 -3.76 20.76 3.67
N CYS A 122 -2.90 20.05 4.41
CA CYS A 122 -1.45 20.10 4.24
C CYS A 122 -0.98 19.65 2.84
N CYS A 123 -1.67 18.68 2.24
CA CYS A 123 -1.35 18.25 0.88
C CYS A 123 -1.63 19.31 -0.17
N ASP A 124 -2.67 20.11 0.05
CA ASP A 124 -3.10 21.14 -0.89
C ASP A 124 -2.38 22.48 -0.64
N ASP A 125 -2.10 22.80 0.63
CA ASP A 125 -1.38 23.99 1.07
C ASP A 125 -0.51 23.65 2.30
N PRO A 126 0.81 23.42 2.13
CA PRO A 126 1.72 23.04 3.21
C PRO A 126 2.14 24.25 4.07
N SER A 127 1.22 25.18 4.38
CA SER A 127 1.45 26.31 5.28
C SER A 127 1.72 25.85 6.73
N ASP A 128 2.37 26.71 7.51
CA ASP A 128 2.64 26.40 8.93
C ASP A 128 1.34 26.20 9.71
N GLU A 129 0.28 26.95 9.41
CA GLU A 129 -1.05 26.79 10.02
C GLU A 129 -1.64 25.41 9.76
N ASN A 130 -1.60 24.91 8.52
CA ASN A 130 -2.11 23.58 8.19
C ASN A 130 -1.27 22.47 8.83
N ARG A 131 0.05 22.66 8.90
CA ARG A 131 0.95 21.70 9.59
C ARG A 131 0.68 21.64 11.09
N GLU A 132 0.51 22.78 11.75
CA GLU A 132 0.17 22.85 13.16
C GLU A 132 -1.18 22.17 13.43
N ARG A 133 -2.19 22.47 12.62
CA ARG A 133 -3.51 21.83 12.71
C ARG A 133 -3.44 20.30 12.54
N ALA A 134 -2.63 19.80 11.61
CA ALA A 134 -2.43 18.36 11.41
C ALA A 134 -1.64 17.73 12.57
N TYR A 135 -0.68 18.45 13.13
CA TYR A 135 0.10 18.00 14.29
C TYR A 135 -0.75 17.93 15.57
N ASP A 136 -1.66 18.87 15.75
CA ASP A 136 -2.54 18.96 16.93
C ASP A 136 -3.74 17.99 16.84
N ALA A 137 -3.98 17.40 15.69
CA ALA A 137 -5.02 16.39 15.51
C ALA A 137 -4.74 15.21 16.45
N ASN A 138 -5.71 14.89 17.28
CA ASN A 138 -5.60 13.80 18.26
C ASN A 138 -6.67 12.75 17.98
N ALA A 139 -6.29 11.49 18.06
CA ALA A 139 -7.21 10.37 17.92
C ALA A 139 -7.03 9.42 19.09
N ASP A 140 -8.15 8.91 19.58
CA ASP A 140 -8.24 8.02 20.73
C ASP A 140 -7.72 6.59 20.42
N ASP A 141 -7.68 5.73 21.46
CA ASP A 141 -7.14 4.38 21.39
C ASP A 141 -7.96 3.43 20.49
N GLY A 142 -7.45 3.15 19.32
CA GLY A 142 -7.99 2.17 18.36
C GLY A 142 -7.20 2.18 17.07
N TYR A 143 -7.00 1.03 16.43
CA TYR A 143 -6.16 0.94 15.22
C TYR A 143 -6.67 1.84 14.09
N ALA A 144 -7.98 1.88 13.86
CA ALA A 144 -8.56 2.76 12.85
C ALA A 144 -8.38 4.25 13.19
N ALA A 145 -8.49 4.64 14.47
CA ALA A 145 -8.21 5.99 14.93
C ALA A 145 -6.72 6.34 14.78
N LYS A 146 -5.83 5.40 15.10
CA LYS A 146 -4.38 5.56 14.91
C LYS A 146 -3.99 5.73 13.45
N ALA A 147 -4.70 5.08 12.50
CA ALA A 147 -4.48 5.29 11.08
C ALA A 147 -4.75 6.75 10.68
N ALA A 148 -5.83 7.37 11.17
CA ALA A 148 -6.14 8.77 10.92
C ALA A 148 -5.09 9.71 11.51
N TYR A 149 -4.68 9.46 12.75
CA TYR A 149 -3.64 10.25 13.43
C TYR A 149 -2.26 10.13 12.74
N ALA A 150 -1.87 8.90 12.35
CA ALA A 150 -0.61 8.69 11.64
C ALA A 150 -0.60 9.38 10.25
N ALA A 151 -1.74 9.44 9.56
CA ALA A 151 -1.88 10.21 8.32
C ALA A 151 -1.71 11.72 8.57
N ALA A 152 -2.26 12.25 9.68
CA ALA A 152 -2.08 13.66 10.06
C ALA A 152 -0.62 13.97 10.40
N LEU A 153 0.06 13.12 11.16
CA LEU A 153 1.49 13.27 11.46
C LEU A 153 2.35 13.20 10.20
N ALA A 154 2.03 12.29 9.27
CA ALA A 154 2.73 12.20 7.99
C ALA A 154 2.65 13.51 7.21
N ALA A 155 1.48 14.16 7.22
CA ALA A 155 1.26 15.45 6.56
C ALA A 155 2.04 16.59 7.25
N ALA A 156 1.96 16.67 8.58
CA ALA A 156 2.62 17.72 9.36
C ALA A 156 4.15 17.65 9.22
N ALA A 157 4.72 16.46 9.29
CA ALA A 157 6.16 16.23 9.22
C ALA A 157 6.69 16.05 7.78
N SER A 158 5.83 15.87 6.78
CA SER A 158 6.19 15.43 5.43
C SER A 158 7.03 14.14 5.45
N ASP A 159 6.64 13.19 6.32
CA ASP A 159 7.42 11.99 6.61
C ASP A 159 6.71 10.71 6.16
N VAL A 160 7.35 10.01 5.22
CA VAL A 160 6.88 8.75 4.64
C VAL A 160 6.78 7.63 5.69
N ALA A 161 7.58 7.68 6.76
CA ALA A 161 7.52 6.67 7.83
C ALA A 161 6.17 6.69 8.57
N PHE A 162 5.61 7.88 8.85
CA PHE A 162 4.28 8.00 9.43
C PHE A 162 3.18 7.53 8.46
N ALA A 163 3.34 7.80 7.15
CA ALA A 163 2.40 7.31 6.15
C ALA A 163 2.39 5.78 6.06
N ARG A 164 3.55 5.13 6.17
CA ARG A 164 3.65 3.67 6.28
C ARG A 164 3.01 3.14 7.56
N HIS A 165 3.19 3.84 8.67
CA HIS A 165 2.55 3.47 9.93
C HIS A 165 1.02 3.56 9.82
N ALA A 166 0.48 4.58 9.16
CA ALA A 166 -0.95 4.65 8.87
C ALA A 166 -1.45 3.44 8.07
N ALA A 167 -0.65 2.93 7.13
CA ALA A 167 -1.00 1.72 6.39
C ALA A 167 -1.05 0.46 7.28
N ASP A 168 -0.09 0.31 8.20
CA ASP A 168 -0.09 -0.80 9.17
C ASP A 168 -1.33 -0.77 10.07
N GLU A 169 -1.65 0.39 10.64
CA GLU A 169 -2.79 0.54 11.54
C GLU A 169 -4.13 0.31 10.81
N ALA A 170 -4.26 0.82 9.58
CA ALA A 170 -5.45 0.60 8.77
C ALA A 170 -5.62 -0.87 8.36
N ALA A 171 -4.54 -1.52 7.95
CA ALA A 171 -4.56 -2.94 7.59
C ALA A 171 -4.91 -3.81 8.78
N TYR A 172 -4.33 -3.53 9.96
CA TYR A 172 -4.64 -4.26 11.18
C TYR A 172 -6.10 -4.05 11.63
N ALA A 173 -6.62 -2.82 11.51
CA ALA A 173 -8.03 -2.54 11.82
C ALA A 173 -8.97 -3.33 10.89
N ALA A 174 -8.66 -3.39 9.59
CA ALA A 174 -9.44 -4.12 8.61
C ALA A 174 -9.40 -5.64 8.87
N ASP A 175 -8.22 -6.20 9.17
CA ASP A 175 -8.02 -7.61 9.51
C ASP A 175 -8.82 -8.02 10.75
N MET A 176 -8.73 -7.24 11.83
CA MET A 176 -9.48 -7.46 13.05
C MET A 176 -11.00 -7.38 12.88
N ALA A 177 -11.47 -6.73 11.82
CA ALA A 177 -12.89 -6.63 11.44
C ALA A 177 -13.31 -7.63 10.36
N ASP A 178 -12.49 -8.64 10.08
CA ASP A 178 -12.70 -9.68 9.04
C ASP A 178 -12.99 -9.08 7.64
N ARG A 179 -12.37 -7.92 7.32
CA ARG A 179 -12.49 -7.33 5.98
C ARG A 179 -11.56 -8.01 4.99
N ASP A 180 -11.95 -8.00 3.71
CA ASP A 180 -11.07 -8.50 2.64
C ASP A 180 -9.89 -7.55 2.45
N LEU A 181 -8.71 -7.97 2.94
CA LEU A 181 -7.47 -7.21 2.85
C LEU A 181 -6.99 -7.04 1.40
N ILE A 182 -7.37 -7.95 0.52
CA ILE A 182 -7.01 -7.85 -0.90
C ILE A 182 -7.81 -6.73 -1.56
N ASP A 183 -9.09 -6.58 -1.21
CA ASP A 183 -9.91 -5.46 -1.69
C ASP A 183 -9.38 -4.12 -1.17
N LEU A 184 -8.88 -4.07 0.07
CA LEU A 184 -8.21 -2.87 0.60
C LEU A 184 -6.95 -2.53 -0.21
N LEU A 185 -6.09 -3.52 -0.49
CA LEU A 185 -4.89 -3.35 -1.30
C LEU A 185 -5.22 -2.92 -2.75
N GLU A 186 -6.24 -3.52 -3.36
CA GLU A 186 -6.71 -3.13 -4.69
C GLU A 186 -7.18 -1.67 -4.71
N GLY A 187 -7.92 -1.24 -3.69
CA GLY A 187 -8.38 0.15 -3.56
C GLY A 187 -7.21 1.14 -3.47
N VAL A 188 -6.18 0.84 -2.68
CA VAL A 188 -4.97 1.70 -2.57
C VAL A 188 -4.18 1.72 -3.88
N GLN A 189 -4.06 0.58 -4.57
CA GLN A 189 -3.44 0.51 -5.89
C GLN A 189 -4.18 1.40 -6.89
N ALA A 190 -5.50 1.30 -6.95
CA ALA A 190 -6.33 2.11 -7.84
C ALA A 190 -6.22 3.61 -7.51
N GLU A 191 -6.19 3.98 -6.23
CA GLU A 191 -6.02 5.37 -5.81
C GLU A 191 -4.62 5.89 -6.18
N CYS A 192 -3.56 5.09 -6.00
CA CYS A 192 -2.22 5.44 -6.44
C CYS A 192 -2.17 5.72 -7.96
N GLU A 193 -2.77 4.86 -8.77
CA GLU A 193 -2.87 5.04 -10.21
C GLU A 193 -3.65 6.30 -10.59
N ARG A 194 -4.77 6.57 -9.91
CA ARG A 194 -5.56 7.78 -10.11
C ARG A 194 -4.78 9.06 -9.81
N LEU A 195 -4.00 9.06 -8.73
CA LEU A 195 -3.21 10.23 -8.29
C LEU A 195 -2.02 10.50 -9.21
N THR A 196 -1.40 9.46 -9.73
CA THR A 196 -0.17 9.55 -10.55
C THR A 196 -0.44 9.56 -12.05
N GLY A 197 -1.63 9.13 -12.48
CA GLY A 197 -1.92 8.84 -13.89
C GLY A 197 -1.15 7.63 -14.41
N HIS A 198 -0.59 6.82 -13.51
CA HIS A 198 0.25 5.68 -13.87
C HIS A 198 -0.58 4.53 -14.44
N THR A 199 -0.17 4.02 -15.59
CA THR A 199 -0.66 2.75 -16.15
C THR A 199 0.51 1.78 -16.28
N PRO A 200 0.60 0.74 -15.45
CA PRO A 200 1.73 -0.20 -15.40
C PRO A 200 2.09 -0.85 -16.73
N THR A 201 1.09 -1.02 -17.60
CA THR A 201 1.24 -1.56 -18.94
C THR A 201 2.12 -0.70 -19.85
N GLU A 202 2.34 0.59 -19.53
CA GLU A 202 3.18 1.50 -20.31
C GLU A 202 4.67 1.31 -20.01
N MET A 203 5.05 0.96 -18.77
CA MET A 203 6.46 0.79 -18.40
C MET A 203 7.05 -0.57 -18.78
N TYR A 204 6.26 -1.66 -18.76
CA TYR A 204 6.70 -3.04 -19.04
C TYR A 204 5.71 -3.76 -19.96
N PRO A 205 5.37 -3.20 -21.14
CA PRO A 205 4.17 -3.56 -21.88
C PRO A 205 4.12 -5.04 -22.30
N GLU A 206 5.21 -5.58 -22.80
CA GLU A 206 5.21 -6.94 -23.37
C GLU A 206 5.23 -8.03 -22.31
N ARG A 207 5.92 -7.79 -21.21
CA ARG A 207 6.06 -8.75 -20.12
C ARG A 207 4.80 -8.80 -19.25
N ILE A 208 4.28 -7.63 -18.88
CA ILE A 208 3.04 -7.51 -18.09
C ILE A 208 1.85 -8.02 -18.88
N LYS A 209 1.71 -7.67 -20.16
CA LYS A 209 0.65 -8.21 -21.05
C LYS A 209 0.67 -9.72 -21.12
N ARG A 210 1.86 -10.33 -21.24
CA ARG A 210 2.00 -11.80 -21.26
C ARG A 210 1.55 -12.41 -19.94
N LEU A 211 1.95 -11.82 -18.82
CA LEU A 211 1.61 -12.32 -17.49
C LEU A 211 0.15 -12.07 -17.12
N ALA A 212 -0.40 -10.89 -17.43
CA ALA A 212 -1.81 -10.57 -17.22
C ALA A 212 -2.74 -11.52 -17.97
N GLY A 213 -2.37 -11.92 -19.20
CA GLY A 213 -3.08 -12.96 -19.96
C GLY A 213 -3.09 -14.34 -19.28
N MET A 214 -2.10 -14.64 -18.43
CA MET A 214 -2.04 -15.89 -17.68
C MET A 214 -2.90 -15.86 -16.40
N VAL A 215 -3.09 -14.70 -15.79
CA VAL A 215 -3.92 -14.52 -14.58
C VAL A 215 -5.40 -14.55 -14.92
N GLY A 216 -5.80 -13.95 -16.04
CA GLY A 216 -7.21 -13.88 -16.48
C GLY A 216 -7.82 -15.20 -17.01
N THR A 217 -7.06 -16.27 -17.07
CA THR A 217 -7.51 -17.60 -17.60
C THR A 217 -7.72 -18.66 -16.51
N ARG A 218 -7.77 -18.29 -15.25
CA ARG A 218 -8.04 -19.22 -14.12
C ARG A 218 -9.41 -19.03 -13.52
#